data_0246a46a32f0c7f9c5fbc7dae20129ba
#
_entry.id   0246a46a32f0c7f9c5fbc7dae20129ba
#
_cell.length_a   1.000
_cell.length_b   1.000
_cell.length_c   1.000
_cell.angle_alpha   90.00
_cell.angle_beta   90.00
_cell.angle_gamma   90.00
#
_symmetry.space_group_name_H-M   'P 1'
#
loop_
_entity.id
_entity.type
_entity.pdbx_description
1 polymer ?
#
loop_
_entity_poly.entity_id
_entity_poly.type
_entity_poly.pdbx_seq_one_letter_code
_entity_poly.pdbx_strand_id
1 'polypeptide(L)'
;IYAKNAAIIYKDTKINIVDTPGHADFGSEVERVLRSIDSVLLVVDAQEGPMPQTRFVLKKSLELGLKPIVIINKIDKDGSDPDWCEEQVLELFLELGASDEQADFPVIYAIGRLGIAKKNLSDESTDLTPLLEMILEKVPVASSDELTAKPLMFQPFNLAYDNFLGRMAVGRIYEGTIQAAQNVFVKKPDGTMRSGKITKMFTFQGQERVDANEATSGDIVLIAGLPDIDIGETITTDPNAEPLPAIAIDEPTIALTFLVNNSPFGGREGKFVTSRQLREYLERELEVNVGLKIDFQSPDSFRVYGRGELHIAILLENMRRAGYELQVSQPQVIIHEVDGHKHEPFEEVIIDTPTEFQGSIIERLSARAIMLKDIANKETTVRLTFEGPTRGLLGYRNQFVVDTKGEGIMSSRVVGFKSYAGEISKRSVGSMISMAAGKALGFSLWGLQDRGTLYIGPTTEVYEGMVIGNTSKGEEMSVNPTKGKQLTNMRSSGADDAISLSPPFELTIERGLEVMADDEYLEITPKSVRLRKQYLNETERAKAKR
;
A
#
# COMPACT_ATOMS: atom_id res chain seq x y z
N ILE A 1 -3.39 5.14 2.81
CA ILE A 1 -3.91 5.59 1.51
C ILE A 1 -5.30 5.00 1.37
N TYR A 2 -6.32 5.84 1.36
CA TYR A 2 -7.73 5.44 1.22
C TYR A 2 -8.29 6.07 -0.04
N ALA A 3 -9.32 5.44 -0.61
CA ALA A 3 -10.08 6.03 -1.70
C ALA A 3 -10.67 7.37 -1.27
N LYS A 4 -10.57 8.36 -2.15
CA LYS A 4 -11.12 9.71 -1.92
C LYS A 4 -12.36 9.90 -2.74
N ASN A 5 -13.36 10.51 -2.14
CA ASN A 5 -14.63 10.80 -2.79
C ASN A 5 -14.72 12.30 -3.10
N ALA A 6 -15.17 12.60 -4.30
CA ALA A 6 -15.46 13.94 -4.76
C ALA A 6 -16.73 13.92 -5.64
N ALA A 7 -17.35 15.06 -5.85
CA ALA A 7 -18.41 15.18 -6.83
C ALA A 7 -18.38 16.56 -7.50
N ILE A 8 -18.73 16.59 -8.77
CA ILE A 8 -18.89 17.82 -9.55
C ILE A 8 -20.27 17.86 -10.19
N ILE A 9 -20.74 19.05 -10.49
CA ILE A 9 -21.97 19.24 -11.28
C ILE A 9 -21.56 19.78 -12.63
N TYR A 10 -21.95 19.08 -13.69
CA TYR A 10 -21.74 19.46 -15.06
C TYR A 10 -23.02 19.30 -15.87
N LYS A 11 -23.52 20.38 -16.51
CA LYS A 11 -24.76 20.39 -17.28
C LYS A 11 -25.92 19.71 -16.53
N ASP A 12 -26.23 20.15 -15.32
CA ASP A 12 -27.29 19.64 -14.44
C ASP A 12 -27.15 18.16 -14.01
N THR A 13 -26.03 17.53 -14.34
CA THR A 13 -25.72 16.17 -13.93
C THR A 13 -24.66 16.16 -12.83
N LYS A 14 -24.93 15.48 -11.73
CA LYS A 14 -23.94 15.21 -10.69
C LYS A 14 -23.08 14.02 -11.09
N ILE A 15 -21.77 14.23 -11.14
CA ILE A 15 -20.77 13.19 -11.42
C ILE A 15 -20.04 12.92 -10.11
N ASN A 16 -20.26 11.75 -9.52
CA ASN A 16 -19.50 11.27 -8.37
C ASN A 16 -18.17 10.66 -8.85
N ILE A 17 -17.10 11.02 -8.20
CA ILE A 17 -15.75 10.57 -8.53
C ILE A 17 -15.16 9.89 -7.30
N VAL A 18 -14.66 8.65 -7.48
CA VAL A 18 -13.95 7.92 -6.45
C VAL A 18 -12.52 7.68 -6.93
N ASP A 19 -11.59 8.42 -6.37
CA ASP A 19 -10.16 8.28 -6.63
C ASP A 19 -9.61 7.10 -5.83
N THR A 20 -9.04 6.10 -6.50
CA THR A 20 -8.57 4.85 -5.90
C THR A 20 -7.05 4.80 -5.84
N PRO A 21 -6.46 4.18 -4.79
CA PRO A 21 -5.03 3.93 -4.78
C PRO A 21 -4.64 2.97 -5.90
N GLY A 22 -3.50 3.24 -6.56
CA GLY A 22 -3.04 2.43 -7.70
C GLY A 22 -2.20 1.20 -7.31
N HIS A 23 -1.76 1.06 -6.06
CA HIS A 23 -0.85 -0.01 -5.65
C HIS A 23 -1.58 -1.32 -5.33
N ALA A 24 -0.96 -2.46 -5.69
CA ALA A 24 -1.55 -3.80 -5.55
C ALA A 24 -1.90 -4.18 -4.10
N ASP A 25 -1.18 -3.67 -3.08
CA ASP A 25 -1.48 -3.91 -1.66
C ASP A 25 -2.85 -3.34 -1.23
N PHE A 26 -3.45 -2.46 -2.05
CA PHE A 26 -4.79 -1.89 -1.87
C PHE A 26 -5.82 -2.50 -2.83
N GLY A 27 -5.53 -3.66 -3.41
CA GLY A 27 -6.38 -4.30 -4.41
C GLY A 27 -7.81 -4.53 -3.95
N SER A 28 -8.04 -4.90 -2.69
CA SER A 28 -9.38 -5.05 -2.14
C SER A 28 -10.13 -3.71 -1.99
N GLU A 29 -9.41 -2.61 -1.79
CA GLU A 29 -10.04 -1.27 -1.79
C GLU A 29 -10.50 -0.88 -3.19
N VAL A 30 -9.66 -1.14 -4.18
CA VAL A 30 -10.03 -0.97 -5.60
C VAL A 30 -11.25 -1.84 -5.95
N GLU A 31 -11.25 -3.12 -5.59
CA GLU A 31 -12.38 -4.02 -5.89
C GLU A 31 -13.69 -3.58 -5.24
N ARG A 32 -13.64 -3.08 -4.00
CA ARG A 32 -14.83 -2.52 -3.31
C ARG A 32 -15.39 -1.30 -4.04
N VAL A 33 -14.52 -0.40 -4.46
CA VAL A 33 -14.92 0.80 -5.22
C VAL A 33 -15.51 0.39 -6.57
N LEU A 34 -14.84 -0.50 -7.32
CA LEU A 34 -15.30 -0.93 -8.64
C LEU A 34 -16.71 -1.52 -8.63
N ARG A 35 -17.11 -2.18 -7.54
CA ARG A 35 -18.49 -2.69 -7.37
C ARG A 35 -19.53 -1.58 -7.14
N SER A 36 -19.09 -0.38 -6.81
CA SER A 36 -19.97 0.74 -6.41
C SER A 36 -20.02 1.85 -7.44
N ILE A 37 -19.47 1.66 -8.63
CA ILE A 37 -19.40 2.66 -9.71
C ILE A 37 -19.98 2.12 -11.01
N ASP A 38 -20.21 3.00 -11.97
CA ASP A 38 -20.83 2.68 -13.27
C ASP A 38 -19.82 2.60 -14.40
N SER A 39 -18.66 3.25 -14.25
CA SER A 39 -17.57 3.25 -15.24
C SER A 39 -16.23 3.55 -14.58
N VAL A 40 -15.16 3.34 -15.31
CA VAL A 40 -13.77 3.57 -14.89
C VAL A 40 -13.10 4.55 -15.85
N LEU A 41 -12.43 5.56 -15.31
CA LEU A 41 -11.50 6.38 -16.05
C LEU A 41 -10.10 5.74 -15.89
N LEU A 42 -9.64 5.03 -16.92
CA LEU A 42 -8.34 4.36 -16.93
C LEU A 42 -7.27 5.34 -17.41
N VAL A 43 -6.51 5.90 -16.46
CA VAL A 43 -5.48 6.91 -16.76
C VAL A 43 -4.15 6.23 -17.01
N VAL A 44 -3.58 6.44 -18.21
CA VAL A 44 -2.30 5.85 -18.64
C VAL A 44 -1.34 6.95 -19.05
N ASP A 45 -0.06 6.81 -18.70
CA ASP A 45 1.01 7.74 -19.09
C ASP A 45 1.39 7.50 -20.55
N ALA A 46 1.36 8.54 -21.38
CA ALA A 46 1.64 8.47 -22.81
C ALA A 46 3.09 8.02 -23.15
N GLN A 47 4.02 8.14 -22.21
CA GLN A 47 5.42 7.72 -22.37
C GLN A 47 5.65 6.29 -21.88
N GLU A 48 5.01 5.91 -20.77
CA GLU A 48 5.28 4.64 -20.07
C GLU A 48 4.32 3.51 -20.52
N GLY A 49 3.16 3.88 -21.05
CA GLY A 49 2.12 2.91 -21.39
C GLY A 49 1.44 2.31 -20.15
N PRO A 50 0.68 1.21 -20.33
CA PRO A 50 -0.04 0.55 -19.22
C PRO A 50 0.93 -0.19 -18.30
N MET A 51 0.98 0.26 -17.05
CA MET A 51 1.80 -0.29 -15.96
C MET A 51 1.13 -1.55 -15.32
N PRO A 52 1.87 -2.37 -14.54
CA PRO A 52 1.28 -3.55 -13.89
C PRO A 52 0.05 -3.26 -13.02
N GLN A 53 -0.01 -2.11 -12.37
CA GLN A 53 -1.18 -1.68 -11.59
C GLN A 53 -2.39 -1.42 -12.51
N THR A 54 -2.18 -0.83 -13.68
CA THR A 54 -3.20 -0.62 -14.72
C THR A 54 -3.84 -1.95 -15.12
N ARG A 55 -3.00 -2.99 -15.31
CA ARG A 55 -3.44 -4.35 -15.64
C ARG A 55 -4.40 -4.92 -14.59
N PHE A 56 -4.07 -4.76 -13.31
CA PHE A 56 -4.90 -5.28 -12.22
C PHE A 56 -6.29 -4.61 -12.20
N VAL A 57 -6.30 -3.27 -12.22
CA VAL A 57 -7.56 -2.49 -12.18
C VAL A 57 -8.40 -2.79 -13.40
N LEU A 58 -7.80 -2.83 -14.59
CA LEU A 58 -8.49 -3.14 -15.83
C LEU A 58 -9.09 -4.54 -15.81
N LYS A 59 -8.32 -5.56 -15.41
CA LYS A 59 -8.83 -6.94 -15.29
C LYS A 59 -10.08 -7.01 -14.42
N LYS A 60 -10.04 -6.39 -13.23
CA LYS A 60 -11.19 -6.36 -12.31
C LYS A 60 -12.38 -5.59 -12.88
N SER A 61 -12.13 -4.50 -13.60
CA SER A 61 -13.18 -3.73 -14.28
C SER A 61 -13.88 -4.56 -15.37
N LEU A 62 -13.10 -5.28 -16.18
CA LEU A 62 -13.63 -6.15 -17.25
C LEU A 62 -14.41 -7.34 -16.67
N GLU A 63 -13.92 -7.98 -15.61
CA GLU A 63 -14.62 -9.07 -14.90
C GLU A 63 -15.98 -8.62 -14.33
N LEU A 64 -16.12 -7.34 -13.93
CA LEU A 64 -17.36 -6.75 -13.46
C LEU A 64 -18.27 -6.22 -14.58
N GLY A 65 -17.86 -6.38 -15.84
CA GLY A 65 -18.63 -5.91 -17.00
C GLY A 65 -18.60 -4.40 -17.21
N LEU A 66 -17.72 -3.67 -16.52
CA LEU A 66 -17.57 -2.23 -16.70
C LEU A 66 -16.96 -1.92 -18.07
N LYS A 67 -17.34 -0.76 -18.63
CA LYS A 67 -16.80 -0.22 -19.88
C LYS A 67 -15.90 0.97 -19.53
N PRO A 68 -14.58 0.79 -19.53
CA PRO A 68 -13.63 1.87 -19.21
C PRO A 68 -13.59 2.95 -20.29
N ILE A 69 -13.37 4.20 -19.86
CA ILE A 69 -12.92 5.30 -20.71
C ILE A 69 -11.42 5.43 -20.51
N VAL A 70 -10.65 5.35 -21.59
CA VAL A 70 -9.18 5.44 -21.52
C VAL A 70 -8.75 6.90 -21.61
N ILE A 71 -7.89 7.32 -20.70
CA ILE A 71 -7.29 8.67 -20.68
C ILE A 71 -5.79 8.53 -20.87
N ILE A 72 -5.30 8.89 -22.05
CA ILE A 72 -3.86 8.96 -22.34
C ILE A 72 -3.36 10.32 -21.85
N ASN A 73 -2.69 10.29 -20.70
CA ASN A 73 -2.26 11.48 -19.98
C ASN A 73 -0.78 11.82 -20.22
N LYS A 74 -0.41 13.05 -19.91
CA LYS A 74 0.96 13.57 -20.06
C LYS A 74 1.44 13.62 -21.52
N ILE A 75 0.54 13.90 -22.45
CA ILE A 75 0.87 14.01 -23.89
C ILE A 75 1.83 15.18 -24.20
N ASP A 76 2.07 16.06 -23.23
CA ASP A 76 3.01 17.19 -23.30
C ASP A 76 4.44 16.83 -22.85
N LYS A 77 4.68 15.60 -22.41
CA LYS A 77 5.98 15.15 -21.92
C LYS A 77 6.92 14.83 -23.10
N ASP A 78 8.19 15.20 -22.98
CA ASP A 78 9.20 14.85 -23.97
C ASP A 78 9.30 13.32 -24.07
N GLY A 79 9.22 12.78 -25.31
CA GLY A 79 9.23 11.34 -25.55
C GLY A 79 7.89 10.63 -25.33
N SER A 80 6.78 11.38 -25.17
CA SER A 80 5.44 10.81 -25.19
C SER A 80 5.07 10.32 -26.59
N ASP A 81 4.45 9.15 -26.68
CA ASP A 81 3.89 8.55 -27.89
C ASP A 81 2.46 8.09 -27.63
N PRO A 82 1.47 8.98 -27.81
CA PRO A 82 0.07 8.65 -27.52
C PRO A 82 -0.48 7.52 -28.40
N ASP A 83 -0.07 7.44 -29.67
CA ASP A 83 -0.55 6.42 -30.62
C ASP A 83 -0.04 5.04 -30.21
N TRP A 84 1.25 4.92 -29.91
CA TRP A 84 1.83 3.70 -29.34
C TRP A 84 1.16 3.31 -28.02
N CYS A 85 0.91 4.28 -27.15
CA CYS A 85 0.27 4.03 -25.85
C CYS A 85 -1.14 3.45 -26.03
N GLU A 86 -1.92 3.97 -26.99
CA GLU A 86 -3.26 3.46 -27.30
C GLU A 86 -3.20 2.02 -27.82
N GLU A 87 -2.25 1.69 -28.70
CA GLU A 87 -2.02 0.32 -29.16
C GLU A 87 -1.67 -0.63 -28.00
N GLN A 88 -0.80 -0.21 -27.07
CA GLN A 88 -0.46 -1.01 -25.88
C GLN A 88 -1.64 -1.22 -24.94
N VAL A 89 -2.52 -0.23 -24.81
CA VAL A 89 -3.75 -0.36 -24.03
C VAL A 89 -4.70 -1.36 -24.71
N LEU A 90 -4.89 -1.27 -26.02
CA LEU A 90 -5.73 -2.21 -26.77
C LEU A 90 -5.19 -3.64 -26.66
N GLU A 91 -3.88 -3.85 -26.83
CA GLU A 91 -3.24 -5.15 -26.62
C GLU A 91 -3.55 -5.69 -25.22
N LEU A 92 -3.46 -4.85 -24.20
CA LEU A 92 -3.78 -5.22 -22.82
C LEU A 92 -5.26 -5.63 -22.64
N PHE A 93 -6.21 -4.93 -23.24
CA PHE A 93 -7.63 -5.31 -23.21
C PHE A 93 -7.83 -6.71 -23.81
N LEU A 94 -7.23 -6.98 -24.98
CA LEU A 94 -7.31 -8.27 -25.64
C LEU A 94 -6.66 -9.40 -24.82
N GLU A 95 -5.48 -9.17 -24.27
CA GLU A 95 -4.81 -10.11 -23.37
C GLU A 95 -5.66 -10.48 -22.13
N LEU A 96 -6.44 -9.52 -21.62
CA LEU A 96 -7.29 -9.72 -20.45
C LEU A 96 -8.66 -10.32 -20.79
N GLY A 97 -8.91 -10.62 -22.07
CA GLY A 97 -10.15 -11.25 -22.53
C GLY A 97 -11.33 -10.29 -22.57
N ALA A 98 -11.10 -9.02 -22.90
CA ALA A 98 -12.16 -8.05 -23.13
C ALA A 98 -13.09 -8.52 -24.25
N SER A 99 -14.39 -8.27 -24.12
CA SER A 99 -15.36 -8.44 -25.21
C SER A 99 -15.12 -7.38 -26.30
N ASP A 100 -15.64 -7.62 -27.50
CA ASP A 100 -15.58 -6.66 -28.61
C ASP A 100 -16.11 -5.28 -28.19
N GLU A 101 -17.20 -5.24 -27.40
CA GLU A 101 -17.77 -4.00 -26.89
C GLU A 101 -16.89 -3.29 -25.85
N GLN A 102 -16.09 -4.05 -25.09
CA GLN A 102 -15.14 -3.49 -24.13
C GLN A 102 -13.86 -3.04 -24.80
N ALA A 103 -13.44 -3.72 -25.88
CA ALA A 103 -12.27 -3.35 -26.66
C ALA A 103 -12.50 -2.12 -27.55
N ASP A 104 -13.77 -1.78 -27.85
CA ASP A 104 -14.16 -0.51 -28.51
C ASP A 104 -14.31 0.61 -27.46
N PHE A 105 -13.24 0.86 -26.71
CA PHE A 105 -13.23 1.86 -25.66
C PHE A 105 -13.02 3.28 -26.18
N PRO A 106 -13.72 4.29 -25.62
CA PRO A 106 -13.47 5.70 -25.94
C PRO A 106 -12.14 6.17 -25.36
N VAL A 107 -11.42 7.00 -26.14
CA VAL A 107 -10.13 7.56 -25.76
C VAL A 107 -10.23 9.08 -25.59
N ILE A 108 -9.57 9.61 -24.58
CA ILE A 108 -9.32 11.03 -24.35
C ILE A 108 -7.83 11.26 -24.14
N TYR A 109 -7.28 12.27 -24.75
CA TYR A 109 -5.90 12.71 -24.58
C TYR A 109 -5.87 13.84 -23.55
N ALA A 110 -4.95 13.81 -22.58
CA ALA A 110 -4.96 14.76 -21.47
C ALA A 110 -3.59 15.30 -21.09
N ILE A 111 -3.62 16.52 -20.54
CA ILE A 111 -2.52 17.13 -19.79
C ILE A 111 -3.07 17.41 -18.38
N GLY A 112 -3.13 16.38 -17.55
CA GLY A 112 -3.82 16.45 -16.26
C GLY A 112 -3.31 17.56 -15.34
N ARG A 113 -2.00 17.84 -15.35
CA ARG A 113 -1.40 18.94 -14.56
C ARG A 113 -1.92 20.34 -14.93
N LEU A 114 -2.38 20.50 -16.17
CA LEU A 114 -2.93 21.78 -16.67
C LEU A 114 -4.47 21.77 -16.71
N GLY A 115 -5.12 20.65 -16.39
CA GLY A 115 -6.56 20.51 -16.48
C GLY A 115 -7.08 20.56 -17.92
N ILE A 116 -6.33 20.03 -18.89
CA ILE A 116 -6.67 20.04 -20.32
C ILE A 116 -6.98 18.63 -20.79
N ALA A 117 -8.08 18.48 -21.53
CA ALA A 117 -8.45 17.25 -22.21
C ALA A 117 -8.81 17.53 -23.69
N LYS A 118 -8.57 16.56 -24.57
CA LYS A 118 -8.80 16.63 -26.02
C LYS A 118 -9.43 15.33 -26.51
N LYS A 119 -10.36 15.42 -27.48
CA LYS A 119 -10.89 14.23 -28.19
C LYS A 119 -9.91 13.74 -29.24
N ASN A 120 -9.24 14.64 -29.96
CA ASN A 120 -8.17 14.32 -30.91
C ASN A 120 -6.89 15.10 -30.53
N LEU A 121 -5.74 14.57 -30.84
CA LEU A 121 -4.44 15.22 -30.52
C LEU A 121 -4.31 16.62 -31.12
N SER A 122 -4.91 16.83 -32.31
CA SER A 122 -4.89 18.11 -33.03
C SER A 122 -5.85 19.16 -32.49
N ASP A 123 -6.76 18.78 -31.58
CA ASP A 123 -7.77 19.71 -31.07
C ASP A 123 -7.15 20.80 -30.20
N GLU A 124 -7.67 22.02 -30.30
CA GLU A 124 -7.37 23.08 -29.35
C GLU A 124 -8.35 22.96 -28.17
N SER A 125 -7.83 22.82 -26.97
CA SER A 125 -8.60 22.76 -25.74
C SER A 125 -7.86 23.41 -24.59
N THR A 126 -8.59 24.04 -23.70
CA THR A 126 -8.05 24.80 -22.54
C THR A 126 -8.55 24.26 -21.20
N ASP A 127 -9.45 23.27 -21.21
CA ASP A 127 -10.09 22.76 -20.01
C ASP A 127 -10.44 21.25 -20.13
N LEU A 128 -11.18 20.71 -19.15
CA LEU A 128 -11.62 19.31 -19.10
C LEU A 128 -12.99 19.08 -19.78
N THR A 129 -13.58 20.07 -20.43
CA THR A 129 -14.90 19.94 -21.09
C THR A 129 -14.99 18.71 -22.00
N PRO A 130 -14.00 18.38 -22.87
CA PRO A 130 -14.07 17.20 -23.71
C PRO A 130 -14.18 15.89 -22.94
N LEU A 131 -13.52 15.77 -21.78
CA LEU A 131 -13.62 14.61 -20.90
C LEU A 131 -15.01 14.53 -20.24
N LEU A 132 -15.51 15.65 -19.71
CA LEU A 132 -16.81 15.69 -19.05
C LEU A 132 -17.95 15.36 -20.02
N GLU A 133 -17.87 15.82 -21.25
CA GLU A 133 -18.81 15.47 -22.31
C GLU A 133 -18.77 13.98 -22.67
N MET A 134 -17.55 13.41 -22.76
CA MET A 134 -17.38 11.98 -23.00
C MET A 134 -18.01 11.15 -21.87
N ILE A 135 -17.84 11.58 -20.61
CA ILE A 135 -18.47 10.91 -19.45
C ILE A 135 -19.99 10.93 -19.58
N LEU A 136 -20.59 12.10 -19.88
CA LEU A 136 -22.06 12.20 -20.05
C LEU A 136 -22.58 11.39 -21.24
N GLU A 137 -21.78 11.20 -22.29
CA GLU A 137 -22.14 10.43 -23.47
C GLU A 137 -22.04 8.91 -23.26
N LYS A 138 -20.99 8.45 -22.58
CA LYS A 138 -20.62 7.02 -22.53
C LYS A 138 -20.98 6.33 -21.23
N VAL A 139 -21.08 7.06 -20.11
CA VAL A 139 -21.41 6.46 -18.81
C VAL A 139 -22.92 6.41 -18.64
N PRO A 140 -23.51 5.24 -18.32
CA PRO A 140 -24.93 5.13 -18.06
C PRO A 140 -25.36 6.02 -16.90
N VAL A 141 -26.58 6.59 -16.99
CA VAL A 141 -27.18 7.34 -15.88
C VAL A 141 -27.49 6.37 -14.74
N ALA A 142 -26.96 6.65 -13.57
CA ALA A 142 -27.07 5.78 -12.39
C ALA A 142 -28.43 5.84 -11.67
N SER A 143 -29.31 6.77 -12.04
CA SER A 143 -30.61 7.01 -11.40
C SER A 143 -31.72 7.01 -12.41
N SER A 144 -32.91 6.62 -11.97
CA SER A 144 -34.20 6.80 -12.70
C SER A 144 -35.31 7.01 -11.70
N ASP A 145 -36.47 7.55 -12.18
CA ASP A 145 -37.67 7.71 -11.35
C ASP A 145 -38.14 6.36 -10.79
N GLU A 146 -38.00 5.28 -11.57
CA GLU A 146 -38.36 3.93 -11.14
C GLU A 146 -37.48 3.46 -9.99
N LEU A 147 -36.16 3.64 -10.09
CA LEU A 147 -35.20 3.27 -9.03
C LEU A 147 -35.45 4.11 -7.77
N THR A 148 -35.71 5.40 -7.92
CA THR A 148 -35.92 6.32 -6.80
C THR A 148 -37.22 6.01 -6.03
N ALA A 149 -38.23 5.46 -6.71
CA ALA A 149 -39.52 5.09 -6.10
C ALA A 149 -39.48 3.80 -5.28
N LYS A 150 -38.43 2.99 -5.40
CA LYS A 150 -38.28 1.73 -4.66
C LYS A 150 -37.87 1.96 -3.19
N PRO A 151 -38.01 0.94 -2.33
CA PRO A 151 -37.42 0.97 -1.00
C PRO A 151 -35.89 1.24 -1.06
N LEU A 152 -35.38 1.91 -0.04
CA LEU A 152 -33.93 2.20 0.07
C LEU A 152 -33.11 0.93 0.00
N MET A 153 -32.08 0.93 -0.85
CA MET A 153 -31.00 -0.04 -0.89
C MET A 153 -29.68 0.71 -0.97
N PHE A 154 -28.96 0.75 0.14
CA PHE A 154 -27.67 1.42 0.26
C PHE A 154 -26.60 0.43 0.74
N GLN A 155 -25.41 0.48 0.17
CA GLN A 155 -24.29 -0.37 0.59
C GLN A 155 -23.02 0.44 0.83
N PRO A 156 -22.43 0.34 2.03
CA PRO A 156 -21.13 0.90 2.32
C PRO A 156 -20.01 0.19 1.55
N PHE A 157 -19.11 0.96 0.97
CA PHE A 157 -17.86 0.46 0.40
C PHE A 157 -16.61 1.04 1.08
N ASN A 158 -16.78 2.07 1.92
CA ASN A 158 -15.70 2.65 2.69
C ASN A 158 -16.21 3.13 4.06
N LEU A 159 -15.29 3.24 5.03
CA LEU A 159 -15.59 3.73 6.38
C LEU A 159 -14.86 5.04 6.65
N ALA A 160 -15.41 5.83 7.55
CA ALA A 160 -14.81 7.05 8.07
C ALA A 160 -15.09 7.13 9.58
N TYR A 161 -14.35 7.99 10.26
CA TYR A 161 -14.54 8.23 11.69
C TYR A 161 -14.50 9.73 11.99
N ASP A 162 -15.37 10.16 12.89
CA ASP A 162 -15.38 11.51 13.43
C ASP A 162 -15.50 11.43 14.97
N ASN A 163 -14.81 12.32 15.69
CA ASN A 163 -14.79 12.28 17.14
C ASN A 163 -16.16 12.53 17.80
N PHE A 164 -17.08 13.21 17.11
CA PHE A 164 -18.43 13.54 17.61
C PHE A 164 -19.50 12.60 17.05
N LEU A 165 -19.37 12.20 15.78
CA LEU A 165 -20.36 11.37 15.09
C LEU A 165 -20.05 9.86 15.21
N GLY A 166 -18.83 9.51 15.65
CA GLY A 166 -18.36 8.14 15.70
C GLY A 166 -18.06 7.56 14.32
N ARG A 167 -18.27 6.25 14.16
CA ARG A 167 -18.11 5.55 12.90
C ARG A 167 -19.14 6.01 11.88
N MET A 168 -18.68 6.25 10.67
CA MET A 168 -19.49 6.68 9.52
C MET A 168 -19.20 5.77 8.34
N ALA A 169 -20.15 5.67 7.41
CA ALA A 169 -20.02 4.86 6.22
C ALA A 169 -20.21 5.69 4.94
N VAL A 170 -19.27 5.55 4.00
CA VAL A 170 -19.42 6.03 2.63
C VAL A 170 -19.96 4.89 1.79
N GLY A 171 -21.04 5.13 1.08
CA GLY A 171 -21.67 4.10 0.27
C GLY A 171 -22.47 4.67 -0.89
N ARG A 172 -22.95 3.76 -1.73
CA ARG A 172 -23.81 4.06 -2.87
C ARG A 172 -25.26 3.75 -2.54
N ILE A 173 -26.16 4.62 -2.98
CA ILE A 173 -27.59 4.39 -3.02
C ILE A 173 -27.91 3.68 -4.33
N TYR A 174 -28.27 2.41 -4.28
CA TYR A 174 -28.65 1.64 -5.47
C TYR A 174 -30.10 1.85 -5.85
N GLU A 175 -30.99 1.91 -4.86
CA GLU A 175 -32.44 2.10 -5.03
C GLU A 175 -32.96 2.98 -3.90
N GLY A 176 -34.06 3.68 -4.19
CA GLY A 176 -34.80 4.47 -3.22
C GLY A 176 -34.15 5.81 -2.89
N THR A 177 -34.61 6.34 -1.77
CA THR A 177 -34.21 7.64 -1.22
C THR A 177 -33.78 7.46 0.22
N ILE A 178 -32.67 8.07 0.59
CA ILE A 178 -32.14 8.11 1.96
C ILE A 178 -32.39 9.50 2.55
N GLN A 179 -32.78 9.55 3.81
CA GLN A 179 -33.05 10.81 4.51
C GLN A 179 -32.33 10.87 5.86
N ALA A 180 -31.93 12.06 6.27
CA ALA A 180 -31.46 12.31 7.63
C ALA A 180 -32.59 12.01 8.65
N ALA A 181 -32.22 11.49 9.83
CA ALA A 181 -33.11 11.04 10.89
C ALA A 181 -34.02 9.85 10.55
N GLN A 182 -33.79 9.16 9.42
CA GLN A 182 -34.56 7.99 8.97
C GLN A 182 -34.24 6.73 9.79
N ASN A 183 -35.28 5.96 10.13
CA ASN A 183 -35.10 4.62 10.68
C ASN A 183 -34.86 3.62 9.53
N VAL A 184 -33.92 2.72 9.73
CA VAL A 184 -33.48 1.75 8.72
C VAL A 184 -33.22 0.38 9.33
N PHE A 185 -33.17 -0.63 8.50
CA PHE A 185 -32.69 -1.95 8.82
C PHE A 185 -31.28 -2.13 8.22
N VAL A 186 -30.37 -2.69 8.98
CA VAL A 186 -29.03 -3.05 8.54
C VAL A 186 -28.97 -4.56 8.47
N LYS A 187 -28.69 -5.09 7.28
CA LYS A 187 -28.63 -6.52 7.00
C LYS A 187 -27.21 -6.95 6.66
N LYS A 188 -26.76 -8.03 7.30
CA LYS A 188 -25.51 -8.69 6.95
C LYS A 188 -25.70 -9.63 5.77
N PRO A 189 -24.62 -10.01 5.06
CA PRO A 189 -24.70 -11.01 3.99
C PRO A 189 -25.26 -12.38 4.41
N ASP A 190 -25.13 -12.76 5.70
CA ASP A 190 -25.69 -13.97 6.28
C ASP A 190 -27.19 -13.89 6.59
N GLY A 191 -27.83 -12.75 6.27
CA GLY A 191 -29.25 -12.50 6.50
C GLY A 191 -29.59 -11.99 7.91
N THR A 192 -28.63 -11.92 8.84
CA THR A 192 -28.88 -11.30 10.15
C THR A 192 -29.20 -9.82 10.00
N MET A 193 -30.17 -9.34 10.78
CA MET A 193 -30.71 -8.00 10.67
C MET A 193 -30.74 -7.30 12.02
N ARG A 194 -30.45 -6.00 12.02
CA ARG A 194 -30.64 -5.09 13.15
C ARG A 194 -31.33 -3.80 12.69
N SER A 195 -32.06 -3.16 13.59
CA SER A 195 -32.61 -1.83 13.34
C SER A 195 -31.59 -0.75 13.71
N GLY A 196 -31.62 0.36 13.01
CA GLY A 196 -30.78 1.51 13.26
C GLY A 196 -31.42 2.81 12.82
N LYS A 197 -30.78 3.93 13.12
CA LYS A 197 -31.24 5.27 12.72
C LYS A 197 -30.08 6.06 12.13
N ILE A 198 -30.25 6.58 10.94
CA ILE A 198 -29.33 7.53 10.33
C ILE A 198 -29.50 8.85 11.07
N THR A 199 -28.48 9.33 11.76
CA THR A 199 -28.57 10.59 12.51
C THR A 199 -28.17 11.79 11.68
N LYS A 200 -27.22 11.60 10.77
CA LYS A 200 -26.69 12.66 9.91
C LYS A 200 -26.24 12.07 8.57
N MET A 201 -26.33 12.89 7.54
CA MET A 201 -25.91 12.52 6.20
C MET A 201 -25.16 13.68 5.54
N PHE A 202 -24.17 13.34 4.71
CA PHE A 202 -23.39 14.29 3.93
C PHE A 202 -23.34 13.83 2.48
N THR A 203 -23.35 14.78 1.59
CA THR A 203 -23.02 14.60 0.17
C THR A 203 -21.65 15.21 -0.12
N PHE A 204 -21.11 14.95 -1.31
CA PHE A 204 -19.84 15.53 -1.73
C PHE A 204 -20.09 16.69 -2.71
N GLN A 205 -19.33 17.78 -2.54
CA GLN A 205 -19.26 18.91 -3.45
C GLN A 205 -17.80 19.32 -3.62
N GLY A 206 -17.23 19.14 -4.81
CA GLY A 206 -15.78 19.09 -4.94
C GLY A 206 -15.23 17.98 -4.04
N GLN A 207 -14.23 18.29 -3.24
CA GLN A 207 -13.66 17.37 -2.24
C GLN A 207 -14.25 17.55 -0.83
N GLU A 208 -15.19 18.49 -0.67
CA GLU A 208 -15.76 18.82 0.64
C GLU A 208 -17.01 17.99 0.93
N ARG A 209 -17.26 17.74 2.22
CA ARG A 209 -18.47 17.11 2.75
C ARG A 209 -19.46 18.19 3.09
N VAL A 210 -20.63 18.14 2.51
CA VAL A 210 -21.72 19.11 2.73
C VAL A 210 -22.90 18.40 3.38
N ASP A 211 -23.47 18.99 4.42
CA ASP A 211 -24.67 18.48 5.07
C ASP A 211 -25.81 18.32 4.05
N ALA A 212 -26.46 17.17 4.05
CA ALA A 212 -27.58 16.87 3.19
C ALA A 212 -28.74 16.27 3.99
N ASN A 213 -29.97 16.67 3.65
CA ASN A 213 -31.16 16.12 4.29
C ASN A 213 -31.73 14.91 3.54
N GLU A 214 -31.46 14.84 2.25
CA GLU A 214 -31.98 13.81 1.35
C GLU A 214 -31.01 13.54 0.21
N ALA A 215 -30.91 12.27 -0.24
CA ALA A 215 -30.23 11.87 -1.45
C ALA A 215 -30.94 10.65 -2.07
N THR A 216 -30.83 10.49 -3.40
CA THR A 216 -31.55 9.50 -4.16
C THR A 216 -30.66 8.47 -4.81
N SER A 217 -31.24 7.42 -5.39
CA SER A 217 -30.55 6.37 -6.15
C SER A 217 -29.48 6.95 -7.09
N GLY A 218 -28.35 6.26 -7.20
CA GLY A 218 -27.17 6.66 -8.00
C GLY A 218 -26.19 7.56 -7.26
N ASP A 219 -26.58 8.19 -6.13
CA ASP A 219 -25.65 9.06 -5.39
C ASP A 219 -24.73 8.29 -4.44
N ILE A 220 -23.56 8.88 -4.15
CA ILE A 220 -22.62 8.43 -3.14
C ILE A 220 -22.69 9.40 -1.98
N VAL A 221 -22.99 8.89 -0.79
CA VAL A 221 -23.16 9.69 0.42
C VAL A 221 -22.39 9.12 1.60
N LEU A 222 -22.12 9.96 2.58
CA LEU A 222 -21.56 9.60 3.86
C LEU A 222 -22.66 9.68 4.92
N ILE A 223 -22.89 8.61 5.65
CA ILE A 223 -23.91 8.51 6.70
C ILE A 223 -23.30 8.26 8.08
N ALA A 224 -23.97 8.77 9.10
CA ALA A 224 -23.65 8.57 10.52
C ALA A 224 -24.88 8.09 11.30
N GLY A 225 -24.67 7.51 12.49
CA GLY A 225 -25.72 7.05 13.38
C GLY A 225 -25.85 5.54 13.49
N LEU A 226 -25.01 4.79 12.79
CA LEU A 226 -24.94 3.33 12.80
C LEU A 226 -23.55 2.89 13.33
N PRO A 227 -23.33 2.81 14.65
CA PRO A 227 -22.00 2.66 15.24
C PRO A 227 -21.29 1.36 14.86
N ASP A 228 -22.06 0.31 14.55
CA ASP A 228 -21.52 -1.02 14.22
C ASP A 228 -21.58 -1.30 12.72
N ILE A 229 -21.78 -0.26 11.88
CA ILE A 229 -21.84 -0.42 10.43
C ILE A 229 -20.53 -0.93 9.88
N ASP A 230 -20.61 -1.90 8.96
CA ASP A 230 -19.45 -2.45 8.28
C ASP A 230 -19.60 -2.44 6.76
N ILE A 231 -18.51 -2.64 6.07
CA ILE A 231 -18.48 -2.68 4.61
C ILE A 231 -19.28 -3.89 4.10
N GLY A 232 -20.03 -3.66 3.02
CA GLY A 232 -20.80 -4.73 2.38
C GLY A 232 -22.12 -5.07 3.07
N GLU A 233 -22.43 -4.49 4.23
CA GLU A 233 -23.76 -4.58 4.82
C GLU A 233 -24.78 -3.82 3.95
N THR A 234 -26.02 -4.24 3.97
CA THR A 234 -27.11 -3.58 3.24
C THR A 234 -27.96 -2.77 4.18
N ILE A 235 -28.13 -1.49 3.91
CA ILE A 235 -29.03 -0.61 4.63
C ILE A 235 -30.29 -0.44 3.78
N THR A 236 -31.45 -0.74 4.37
CA THR A 236 -32.73 -0.72 3.68
C THR A 236 -33.87 -0.22 4.56
N THR A 237 -34.95 0.25 3.96
CA THR A 237 -36.22 0.57 4.63
C THR A 237 -37.18 -0.61 4.64
N ASP A 238 -36.94 -1.64 3.82
CA ASP A 238 -37.78 -2.85 3.76
C ASP A 238 -37.14 -3.99 4.57
N PRO A 239 -37.77 -4.46 5.67
CA PRO A 239 -37.24 -5.58 6.44
C PRO A 239 -37.21 -6.91 5.68
N ASN A 240 -37.95 -7.02 4.55
CA ASN A 240 -37.97 -8.24 3.73
C ASN A 240 -37.04 -8.19 2.52
N ALA A 241 -36.39 -7.04 2.24
CA ALA A 241 -35.47 -6.92 1.11
C ALA A 241 -34.31 -7.93 1.25
N GLU A 242 -33.89 -8.53 0.15
CA GLU A 242 -32.67 -9.34 0.13
C GLU A 242 -31.42 -8.47 0.27
N PRO A 243 -30.39 -8.91 1.01
CA PRO A 243 -29.14 -8.16 1.09
C PRO A 243 -28.48 -8.07 -0.29
N LEU A 244 -27.84 -6.94 -0.56
CA LEU A 244 -26.98 -6.79 -1.73
C LEU A 244 -25.80 -7.78 -1.67
N PRO A 245 -25.21 -8.14 -2.82
CA PRO A 245 -24.08 -9.06 -2.86
C PRO A 245 -22.95 -8.63 -1.91
N ALA A 246 -22.40 -9.59 -1.18
CA ALA A 246 -21.33 -9.32 -0.23
C ALA A 246 -20.10 -8.73 -0.93
N ILE A 247 -19.47 -7.76 -0.28
CA ILE A 247 -18.17 -7.25 -0.69
C ILE A 247 -17.10 -8.05 0.06
N ALA A 248 -16.29 -8.82 -0.67
CA ALA A 248 -15.20 -9.58 -0.07
C ALA A 248 -14.12 -8.64 0.47
N ILE A 249 -13.62 -8.96 1.65
CA ILE A 249 -12.49 -8.27 2.28
C ILE A 249 -11.35 -9.27 2.33
N ASP A 250 -10.20 -8.93 1.74
CA ASP A 250 -9.04 -9.80 1.77
C ASP A 250 -8.53 -10.00 3.19
N GLU A 251 -8.13 -11.22 3.50
CA GLU A 251 -7.53 -11.54 4.77
C GLU A 251 -6.11 -10.96 4.89
N PRO A 252 -5.68 -10.60 6.11
CA PRO A 252 -4.29 -10.23 6.35
C PRO A 252 -3.32 -11.35 5.97
N THR A 253 -2.15 -10.99 5.44
CA THR A 253 -1.12 -11.95 5.03
C THR A 253 0.13 -11.89 5.87
N ILE A 254 0.39 -10.76 6.53
CA ILE A 254 1.55 -10.55 7.39
C ILE A 254 1.14 -10.06 8.78
N ALA A 255 1.98 -10.35 9.75
CA ALA A 255 1.84 -9.88 11.12
C ALA A 255 3.17 -9.41 11.67
N LEU A 256 3.14 -8.36 12.49
CA LEU A 256 4.31 -7.89 13.25
C LEU A 256 3.85 -7.33 14.60
N THR A 257 4.79 -7.22 15.52
CA THR A 257 4.52 -6.73 16.87
C THR A 257 4.92 -5.26 16.99
N PHE A 258 3.98 -4.43 17.45
CA PHE A 258 4.20 -3.03 17.81
C PHE A 258 4.47 -2.94 19.30
N LEU A 259 5.51 -2.23 19.68
CA LEU A 259 5.93 -2.04 21.08
C LEU A 259 6.30 -0.58 21.35
N VAL A 260 6.25 -0.20 22.61
CA VAL A 260 6.86 1.06 23.06
C VAL A 260 8.36 1.04 22.77
N ASN A 261 8.90 2.16 22.31
CA ASN A 261 10.34 2.30 22.14
C ASN A 261 11.05 2.38 23.50
N ASN A 262 11.72 1.31 23.87
CA ASN A 262 12.50 1.19 25.10
C ASN A 262 14.03 1.24 24.86
N SER A 263 14.46 1.79 23.70
CA SER A 263 15.86 2.01 23.42
C SER A 263 16.49 3.08 24.32
N PRO A 264 17.84 3.20 24.37
CA PRO A 264 18.50 4.29 25.07
C PRO A 264 18.15 5.70 24.58
N PHE A 265 17.56 5.80 23.38
CA PHE A 265 17.05 7.06 22.82
C PHE A 265 15.53 7.20 22.94
N GLY A 266 14.86 6.25 23.56
CA GLY A 266 13.41 6.27 23.76
C GLY A 266 12.93 7.54 24.45
N GLY A 267 11.84 8.14 23.93
CA GLY A 267 11.23 9.35 24.47
C GLY A 267 11.92 10.67 24.14
N ARG A 268 12.98 10.66 23.33
CA ARG A 268 13.69 11.90 22.98
C ARG A 268 13.05 12.69 21.84
N GLU A 269 12.34 12.04 20.95
CA GLU A 269 11.88 12.63 19.69
C GLU A 269 10.35 12.59 19.56
N GLY A 270 9.69 11.61 20.16
CA GLY A 270 8.25 11.42 20.08
C GLY A 270 7.46 12.26 21.10
N LYS A 271 6.26 12.70 20.70
CA LYS A 271 5.26 13.32 21.57
C LYS A 271 4.43 12.26 22.31
N PHE A 272 4.14 11.16 21.63
CA PHE A 272 3.34 10.05 22.14
C PHE A 272 4.23 8.81 22.24
N VAL A 273 4.52 8.36 23.46
CA VAL A 273 5.57 7.37 23.76
C VAL A 273 5.10 6.25 24.70
N THR A 274 3.82 6.20 25.06
CA THR A 274 3.29 5.21 26.01
C THR A 274 2.44 4.15 25.32
N SER A 275 2.37 2.95 25.90
CA SER A 275 1.54 1.85 25.41
C SER A 275 0.05 2.22 25.31
N ARG A 276 -0.45 3.00 26.28
CA ARG A 276 -1.82 3.50 26.27
C ARG A 276 -2.09 4.39 25.05
N GLN A 277 -1.19 5.32 24.73
CA GLN A 277 -1.34 6.21 23.57
C GLN A 277 -1.27 5.43 22.26
N LEU A 278 -0.36 4.44 22.14
CA LEU A 278 -0.30 3.54 21.00
C LEU A 278 -1.61 2.78 20.83
N ARG A 279 -2.14 2.22 21.92
CA ARG A 279 -3.40 1.49 21.91
C ARG A 279 -4.55 2.37 21.43
N GLU A 280 -4.71 3.56 22.00
CA GLU A 280 -5.76 4.52 21.61
C GLU A 280 -5.69 4.92 20.11
N TYR A 281 -4.48 5.03 19.55
CA TYR A 281 -4.31 5.26 18.12
C TYR A 281 -4.75 4.06 17.29
N LEU A 282 -4.28 2.87 17.65
CA LEU A 282 -4.57 1.63 16.95
C LEU A 282 -6.07 1.27 17.02
N GLU A 283 -6.74 1.49 18.14
CA GLU A 283 -8.19 1.32 18.28
C GLU A 283 -8.96 2.26 17.34
N ARG A 284 -8.53 3.53 17.19
CA ARG A 284 -9.11 4.47 16.21
C ARG A 284 -8.85 4.06 14.77
N GLU A 285 -7.67 3.53 14.50
CA GLU A 285 -7.34 3.06 13.15
C GLU A 285 -8.25 1.90 12.72
N LEU A 286 -8.61 1.00 13.63
CA LEU A 286 -9.56 -0.09 13.36
C LEU A 286 -10.96 0.39 12.98
N GLU A 287 -11.36 1.60 13.35
CA GLU A 287 -12.66 2.15 12.96
C GLU A 287 -12.78 2.42 11.45
N VAL A 288 -11.65 2.64 10.77
CA VAL A 288 -11.60 3.03 9.35
C VAL A 288 -10.85 2.04 8.48
N ASN A 289 -9.88 1.34 9.03
CA ASN A 289 -8.98 0.44 8.30
C ASN A 289 -9.45 -1.00 8.33
N VAL A 290 -10.30 -1.36 7.39
CA VAL A 290 -10.97 -2.66 7.32
C VAL A 290 -10.02 -3.84 7.07
N GLY A 291 -8.84 -3.56 6.50
CA GLY A 291 -7.81 -4.59 6.25
C GLY A 291 -6.86 -4.83 7.40
N LEU A 292 -7.07 -4.13 8.52
CA LEU A 292 -6.24 -4.21 9.70
C LEU A 292 -6.92 -5.09 10.76
N LYS A 293 -6.16 -5.99 11.38
CA LYS A 293 -6.59 -6.69 12.61
C LYS A 293 -5.52 -6.49 13.67
N ILE A 294 -5.92 -6.33 14.92
CA ILE A 294 -4.98 -6.09 16.03
C ILE A 294 -5.38 -6.95 17.21
N ASP A 295 -4.38 -7.64 17.78
CA ASP A 295 -4.52 -8.37 19.03
C ASP A 295 -3.99 -7.50 20.19
N PHE A 296 -4.89 -7.17 21.11
CA PHE A 296 -4.64 -6.32 22.29
C PHE A 296 -4.49 -7.12 23.59
N GLN A 297 -4.23 -8.42 23.52
CA GLN A 297 -4.14 -9.27 24.71
C GLN A 297 -2.98 -8.90 25.63
N SER A 298 -1.89 -8.37 25.07
CA SER A 298 -0.76 -7.86 25.85
C SER A 298 -0.91 -6.37 26.15
N PRO A 299 -0.59 -5.90 27.40
CA PRO A 299 -0.67 -4.49 27.74
C PRO A 299 0.38 -3.60 27.06
N ASP A 300 1.55 -4.16 26.72
CA ASP A 300 2.71 -3.39 26.25
C ASP A 300 3.16 -3.77 24.85
N SER A 301 2.51 -4.74 24.21
CA SER A 301 2.80 -5.17 22.84
C SER A 301 1.51 -5.52 22.12
N PHE A 302 1.39 -5.05 20.88
CA PHE A 302 0.21 -5.24 20.05
C PHE A 302 0.60 -6.00 18.79
N ARG A 303 -0.04 -7.14 18.56
CA ARG A 303 0.18 -7.88 17.31
C ARG A 303 -0.73 -7.34 16.24
N VAL A 304 -0.11 -6.71 15.24
CA VAL A 304 -0.78 -6.03 14.13
C VAL A 304 -0.71 -6.90 12.90
N TYR A 305 -1.86 -7.15 12.27
CA TYR A 305 -2.01 -7.97 11.09
C TYR A 305 -2.42 -7.07 9.93
N GLY A 306 -1.69 -7.15 8.82
CA GLY A 306 -1.92 -6.33 7.63
C GLY A 306 -1.89 -7.16 6.35
N ARG A 307 -2.31 -6.55 5.25
CA ARG A 307 -2.39 -7.20 3.93
C ARG A 307 -1.04 -7.32 3.24
N GLY A 308 -0.09 -6.45 3.55
CA GLY A 308 1.22 -6.42 2.93
C GLY A 308 2.15 -5.42 3.62
N GLU A 309 3.44 -5.43 3.21
CA GLU A 309 4.47 -4.57 3.81
C GLU A 309 4.15 -3.08 3.64
N LEU A 310 3.67 -2.66 2.47
CA LEU A 310 3.33 -1.25 2.22
C LEU A 310 2.14 -0.78 3.06
N HIS A 311 1.14 -1.63 3.28
CA HIS A 311 0.00 -1.32 4.14
C HIS A 311 0.47 -1.00 5.57
N ILE A 312 1.37 -1.81 6.11
CA ILE A 312 1.95 -1.59 7.43
C ILE A 312 2.90 -0.37 7.44
N ALA A 313 3.71 -0.19 6.41
CA ALA A 313 4.63 0.94 6.32
C ALA A 313 3.88 2.28 6.31
N ILE A 314 2.73 2.34 5.64
CA ILE A 314 1.86 3.54 5.63
C ILE A 314 1.26 3.78 7.02
N LEU A 315 0.79 2.74 7.71
CA LEU A 315 0.32 2.87 9.09
C LEU A 315 1.41 3.46 9.98
N LEU A 316 2.62 2.92 9.93
CA LEU A 316 3.77 3.39 10.69
C LEU A 316 4.16 4.83 10.34
N GLU A 317 4.15 5.18 9.05
CA GLU A 317 4.43 6.55 8.60
C GLU A 317 3.37 7.55 9.08
N ASN A 318 2.09 7.18 9.07
CA ASN A 318 1.02 8.01 9.63
C ASN A 318 1.20 8.22 11.13
N MET A 319 1.56 7.17 11.88
CA MET A 319 1.88 7.28 13.32
C MET A 319 3.09 8.19 13.54
N ARG A 320 4.15 8.01 12.75
CA ARG A 320 5.36 8.84 12.80
C ARG A 320 5.02 10.32 12.60
N ARG A 321 4.24 10.66 11.57
CA ARG A 321 3.80 12.03 11.28
C ARG A 321 2.89 12.61 12.35
N ALA A 322 2.07 11.76 12.99
CA ALA A 322 1.25 12.17 14.12
C ALA A 322 2.05 12.40 15.43
N GLY A 323 3.36 12.14 15.42
CA GLY A 323 4.25 12.39 16.55
C GLY A 323 4.45 11.20 17.49
N TYR A 324 4.08 10.00 17.06
CA TYR A 324 4.29 8.76 17.80
C TYR A 324 5.74 8.28 17.69
N GLU A 325 6.22 7.67 18.77
CA GLU A 325 7.49 6.98 18.83
C GLU A 325 7.24 5.53 19.28
N LEU A 326 7.69 4.58 18.47
CA LEU A 326 7.45 3.16 18.71
C LEU A 326 8.59 2.32 18.12
N GLN A 327 8.55 1.02 18.37
CA GLN A 327 9.40 0.05 17.70
C GLN A 327 8.56 -1.12 17.21
N VAL A 328 9.01 -1.77 16.15
CA VAL A 328 8.31 -2.92 15.56
C VAL A 328 9.26 -4.09 15.34
N SER A 329 8.71 -5.30 15.41
CA SER A 329 9.42 -6.54 15.05
C SER A 329 9.48 -6.74 13.55
N GLN A 330 10.28 -7.69 13.09
CA GLN A 330 10.26 -8.13 11.69
C GLN A 330 8.87 -8.63 11.29
N PRO A 331 8.39 -8.25 10.08
CA PRO A 331 7.18 -8.84 9.50
C PRO A 331 7.29 -10.36 9.33
N GLN A 332 6.25 -11.07 9.72
CA GLN A 332 6.13 -12.51 9.55
C GLN A 332 4.86 -12.82 8.76
N VAL A 333 4.93 -13.78 7.84
CA VAL A 333 3.73 -14.25 7.14
C VAL A 333 2.81 -15.01 8.09
N ILE A 334 1.51 -14.90 7.87
CA ILE A 334 0.50 -15.63 8.63
C ILE A 334 0.43 -17.04 8.05
N ILE A 335 0.51 -18.04 8.93
CA ILE A 335 0.38 -19.43 8.56
C ILE A 335 -0.94 -19.93 9.15
N HIS A 336 -1.81 -20.48 8.31
CA HIS A 336 -3.04 -21.14 8.71
C HIS A 336 -2.83 -22.65 8.76
N GLU A 337 -3.52 -23.32 9.65
CA GLU A 337 -3.60 -24.78 9.69
C GLU A 337 -4.99 -25.21 9.23
N VAL A 338 -5.04 -25.90 8.11
CA VAL A 338 -6.27 -26.44 7.51
C VAL A 338 -6.11 -27.95 7.37
N ASP A 339 -6.99 -28.71 7.99
CA ASP A 339 -6.96 -30.18 7.98
C ASP A 339 -5.60 -30.79 8.41
N GLY A 340 -4.92 -30.15 9.40
CA GLY A 340 -3.61 -30.59 9.89
C GLY A 340 -2.42 -30.23 8.97
N HIS A 341 -2.67 -29.49 7.90
CA HIS A 341 -1.64 -29.02 6.97
C HIS A 341 -1.45 -27.51 7.07
N LYS A 342 -0.19 -27.07 7.03
CA LYS A 342 0.15 -25.65 7.02
C LYS A 342 -0.14 -25.04 5.65
N HIS A 343 -0.82 -23.89 5.64
CA HIS A 343 -1.06 -23.05 4.48
C HIS A 343 -0.48 -21.68 4.73
N GLU A 344 0.11 -21.09 3.69
CA GLU A 344 0.70 -19.76 3.71
C GLU A 344 0.19 -18.92 2.53
N PRO A 345 0.25 -17.57 2.63
CA PRO A 345 -0.18 -16.72 1.53
C PRO A 345 0.78 -16.83 0.34
N PHE A 346 0.21 -16.90 -0.85
CA PHE A 346 0.93 -16.92 -2.13
C PHE A 346 0.65 -15.66 -2.92
N GLU A 347 1.65 -15.20 -3.67
CA GLU A 347 1.54 -14.05 -4.55
C GLU A 347 1.84 -14.44 -5.99
N GLU A 348 1.10 -13.84 -6.92
CA GLU A 348 1.46 -13.73 -8.32
C GLU A 348 2.36 -12.50 -8.47
N VAL A 349 3.51 -12.67 -9.10
CA VAL A 349 4.50 -11.62 -9.30
C VAL A 349 4.70 -11.39 -10.79
N ILE A 350 4.51 -10.16 -11.23
CA ILE A 350 4.73 -9.76 -12.62
C ILE A 350 5.93 -8.82 -12.65
N ILE A 351 6.90 -9.15 -13.51
CA ILE A 351 8.12 -8.38 -13.68
C ILE A 351 8.27 -8.01 -15.14
N ASP A 352 8.37 -6.73 -15.41
CA ASP A 352 8.78 -6.17 -16.71
C ASP A 352 10.22 -5.68 -16.59
N THR A 353 11.11 -6.18 -17.43
CA THR A 353 12.55 -5.88 -17.35
C THR A 353 13.24 -6.01 -18.71
N PRO A 354 14.37 -5.31 -18.96
CA PRO A 354 15.23 -5.61 -20.08
C PRO A 354 15.66 -7.09 -20.10
N THR A 355 15.73 -7.68 -21.30
CA THR A 355 15.99 -9.11 -21.49
C THR A 355 17.32 -9.55 -20.85
N GLU A 356 18.31 -8.66 -20.75
CA GLU A 356 19.61 -8.96 -20.13
C GLU A 356 19.52 -9.40 -18.66
N PHE A 357 18.50 -8.95 -17.90
CA PHE A 357 18.33 -9.27 -16.47
C PHE A 357 17.48 -10.51 -16.22
N GLN A 358 16.84 -11.08 -17.25
CA GLN A 358 15.94 -12.22 -17.12
C GLN A 358 16.53 -13.40 -16.34
N GLY A 359 17.75 -13.81 -16.70
CA GLY A 359 18.40 -14.99 -16.11
C GLY A 359 18.64 -14.83 -14.60
N SER A 360 19.15 -13.67 -14.18
CA SER A 360 19.44 -13.40 -12.76
C SER A 360 18.17 -13.32 -11.91
N ILE A 361 17.09 -12.78 -12.46
CA ILE A 361 15.78 -12.69 -11.77
C ILE A 361 15.19 -14.09 -11.58
N ILE A 362 15.18 -14.92 -12.63
CA ILE A 362 14.65 -16.28 -12.56
C ILE A 362 15.42 -17.12 -11.55
N GLU A 363 16.74 -17.06 -11.56
CA GLU A 363 17.59 -17.78 -10.59
C GLU A 363 17.28 -17.38 -9.15
N ARG A 364 17.23 -16.06 -8.87
CA ARG A 364 17.00 -15.55 -7.52
C ARG A 364 15.63 -15.84 -6.97
N LEU A 365 14.59 -15.68 -7.79
CA LEU A 365 13.22 -15.98 -7.37
C LEU A 365 12.98 -17.47 -7.19
N SER A 366 13.56 -18.31 -8.05
CA SER A 366 13.50 -19.77 -7.90
C SER A 366 14.15 -20.25 -6.60
N ALA A 367 15.29 -19.65 -6.20
CA ALA A 367 15.94 -19.94 -4.91
C ALA A 367 15.07 -19.54 -3.70
N ARG A 368 14.07 -18.69 -3.89
CA ARG A 368 13.10 -18.22 -2.89
C ARG A 368 11.75 -18.95 -2.96
N ALA A 369 11.70 -20.11 -3.64
CA ALA A 369 10.51 -20.90 -3.89
C ALA A 369 9.42 -20.16 -4.70
N ILE A 370 9.81 -19.20 -5.52
CA ILE A 370 8.91 -18.47 -6.41
C ILE A 370 9.09 -19.02 -7.82
N MET A 371 8.05 -19.65 -8.33
CA MET A 371 8.08 -20.44 -9.56
C MET A 371 7.67 -19.60 -10.76
N LEU A 372 8.47 -19.65 -11.82
CA LEU A 372 8.13 -19.06 -13.11
C LEU A 372 6.92 -19.77 -13.71
N LYS A 373 5.91 -19.01 -14.12
CA LYS A 373 4.68 -19.49 -14.76
C LYS A 373 4.65 -19.22 -16.25
N ASP A 374 5.07 -18.00 -16.64
CA ASP A 374 5.00 -17.56 -18.03
C ASP A 374 6.12 -16.57 -18.37
N ILE A 375 6.48 -16.53 -19.67
CA ILE A 375 7.44 -15.59 -20.23
C ILE A 375 6.86 -15.02 -21.52
N ALA A 376 6.62 -13.71 -21.55
CA ALA A 376 6.23 -12.99 -22.75
C ALA A 376 7.37 -12.06 -23.20
N ASN A 377 7.99 -12.38 -24.34
CA ASN A 377 9.05 -11.57 -24.90
C ASN A 377 8.45 -10.40 -25.70
N LYS A 378 8.96 -9.22 -25.46
CA LYS A 378 8.79 -8.00 -26.28
C LYS A 378 10.17 -7.65 -26.85
N GLU A 379 10.25 -6.85 -27.88
CA GLU A 379 11.49 -6.60 -28.65
C GLU A 379 12.78 -6.47 -27.82
N THR A 380 12.80 -5.56 -26.83
CA THR A 380 13.95 -5.30 -25.94
C THR A 380 13.71 -5.66 -24.49
N THR A 381 12.46 -5.94 -24.12
CA THR A 381 12.02 -6.23 -22.75
C THR A 381 11.36 -7.60 -22.68
N VAL A 382 11.28 -8.14 -21.48
CA VAL A 382 10.59 -9.40 -21.20
C VAL A 382 9.64 -9.21 -20.02
N ARG A 383 8.44 -9.75 -20.15
CA ARG A 383 7.51 -9.92 -19.03
C ARG A 383 7.64 -11.32 -18.47
N LEU A 384 7.91 -11.40 -17.18
CA LEU A 384 8.01 -12.64 -16.43
C LEU A 384 6.86 -12.71 -15.43
N THR A 385 6.09 -13.78 -15.47
CA THR A 385 5.03 -14.04 -14.50
C THR A 385 5.44 -15.18 -13.59
N PHE A 386 5.44 -14.94 -12.29
CA PHE A 386 5.79 -15.93 -11.28
C PHE A 386 4.64 -16.14 -10.30
N GLU A 387 4.71 -17.22 -9.56
CA GLU A 387 3.84 -17.50 -8.41
C GLU A 387 4.67 -18.14 -7.30
N GLY A 388 4.48 -17.69 -6.07
CA GLY A 388 5.18 -18.27 -4.91
C GLY A 388 4.73 -17.70 -3.58
N PRO A 389 5.27 -18.23 -2.47
CA PRO A 389 4.90 -17.81 -1.13
C PRO A 389 5.35 -16.37 -0.83
N THR A 390 4.48 -15.59 -0.19
CA THR A 390 4.75 -14.20 0.22
C THR A 390 6.07 -14.05 0.98
N ARG A 391 6.42 -15.02 1.86
CA ARG A 391 7.69 -14.99 2.60
C ARG A 391 8.93 -15.09 1.71
N GLY A 392 8.81 -15.60 0.49
CA GLY A 392 9.89 -15.60 -0.50
C GLY A 392 10.14 -14.22 -1.09
N LEU A 393 9.14 -13.33 -1.11
CA LEU A 393 9.25 -11.96 -1.60
C LEU A 393 9.75 -10.99 -0.54
N LEU A 394 9.57 -11.30 0.75
CA LEU A 394 10.03 -10.45 1.84
C LEU A 394 11.54 -10.17 1.68
N GLY A 395 11.89 -8.89 1.65
CA GLY A 395 13.28 -8.45 1.47
C GLY A 395 13.85 -8.62 0.05
N TYR A 396 13.03 -8.80 -0.99
CA TYR A 396 13.51 -8.93 -2.38
C TYR A 396 13.50 -7.62 -3.17
N ARG A 397 12.62 -6.67 -2.83
CA ARG A 397 12.41 -5.44 -3.63
C ARG A 397 13.69 -4.61 -3.84
N ASN A 398 14.46 -4.37 -2.79
CA ASN A 398 15.72 -3.63 -2.91
C ASN A 398 16.75 -4.41 -3.74
N GLN A 399 16.82 -5.73 -3.55
CA GLN A 399 17.71 -6.58 -4.33
C GLN A 399 17.32 -6.56 -5.82
N PHE A 400 16.02 -6.58 -6.11
CA PHE A 400 15.50 -6.47 -7.48
C PHE A 400 15.93 -5.15 -8.16
N VAL A 401 15.82 -4.02 -7.46
CA VAL A 401 16.29 -2.72 -7.98
C VAL A 401 17.78 -2.76 -8.31
N VAL A 402 18.60 -3.40 -7.47
CA VAL A 402 20.04 -3.56 -7.71
C VAL A 402 20.29 -4.48 -8.91
N ASP A 403 19.61 -5.63 -8.97
CA ASP A 403 19.77 -6.64 -10.02
C ASP A 403 19.39 -6.12 -11.41
N THR A 404 18.40 -5.22 -11.46
CA THR A 404 17.91 -4.61 -12.71
C THR A 404 18.48 -3.21 -12.95
N LYS A 405 19.43 -2.74 -12.13
CA LYS A 405 19.99 -1.38 -12.18
C LYS A 405 18.91 -0.27 -12.14
N GLY A 406 17.75 -0.58 -11.56
CA GLY A 406 16.60 0.30 -11.49
C GLY A 406 15.71 0.33 -12.74
N GLU A 407 16.01 -0.46 -13.78
CA GLU A 407 15.24 -0.48 -15.03
C GLU A 407 14.07 -1.48 -14.99
N GLY A 408 14.04 -2.39 -14.01
CA GLY A 408 12.97 -3.36 -13.85
C GLY A 408 11.78 -2.81 -13.07
N ILE A 409 10.59 -3.26 -13.43
CA ILE A 409 9.34 -2.97 -12.72
C ILE A 409 8.81 -4.27 -12.16
N MET A 410 8.51 -4.31 -10.86
CA MET A 410 7.96 -5.47 -10.17
C MET A 410 6.65 -5.11 -9.48
N SER A 411 5.63 -5.92 -9.74
CA SER A 411 4.33 -5.88 -9.09
C SER A 411 3.98 -7.24 -8.54
N SER A 412 3.36 -7.31 -7.37
CA SER A 412 2.87 -8.55 -6.80
C SER A 412 1.46 -8.38 -6.24
N ARG A 413 0.68 -9.47 -6.23
CA ARG A 413 -0.64 -9.52 -5.61
C ARG A 413 -0.87 -10.87 -4.94
N VAL A 414 -1.53 -10.87 -3.80
CA VAL A 414 -1.93 -12.10 -3.12
C VAL A 414 -2.99 -12.83 -3.95
N VAL A 415 -2.80 -14.14 -4.16
CA VAL A 415 -3.73 -15.01 -4.89
C VAL A 415 -4.43 -16.02 -3.97
N GLY A 416 -4.20 -15.92 -2.68
CA GLY A 416 -4.83 -16.76 -1.65
C GLY A 416 -3.81 -17.56 -0.83
N PHE A 417 -4.34 -18.42 0.04
CA PHE A 417 -3.53 -19.31 0.88
C PHE A 417 -3.39 -20.66 0.19
N LYS A 418 -2.16 -21.17 0.08
CA LYS A 418 -1.83 -22.47 -0.51
C LYS A 418 -0.93 -23.26 0.45
N SER A 419 -0.74 -24.54 0.16
CA SER A 419 0.09 -25.43 0.97
C SER A 419 1.50 -24.85 1.16
N TYR A 420 2.03 -24.98 2.37
CA TYR A 420 3.35 -24.50 2.76
C TYR A 420 4.47 -25.02 1.84
N ALA A 421 5.24 -24.13 1.25
CA ALA A 421 6.25 -24.45 0.23
C ALA A 421 7.58 -25.04 0.79
N GLY A 422 7.61 -25.42 2.07
CA GLY A 422 8.83 -25.94 2.70
C GLY A 422 9.79 -24.83 3.18
N GLU A 423 10.99 -25.21 3.57
CA GLU A 423 12.00 -24.26 4.03
C GLU A 423 12.54 -23.42 2.85
N ILE A 424 12.59 -22.10 3.03
CA ILE A 424 13.20 -21.19 2.07
C ILE A 424 14.52 -20.72 2.65
N SER A 425 15.60 -20.92 1.90
CA SER A 425 16.91 -20.40 2.28
C SER A 425 16.90 -18.87 2.22
N LYS A 426 16.82 -18.22 3.38
CA LYS A 426 17.05 -16.78 3.48
C LYS A 426 18.54 -16.54 3.49
N ARG A 427 19.04 -15.66 2.62
CA ARG A 427 20.41 -15.15 2.74
C ARG A 427 20.47 -14.37 4.05
N SER A 428 21.21 -14.87 5.03
CA SER A 428 21.44 -14.12 6.26
C SER A 428 22.30 -12.90 5.92
N VAL A 429 21.75 -11.72 6.08
CA VAL A 429 22.52 -10.48 6.04
C VAL A 429 23.01 -10.24 7.45
N GLY A 430 24.32 -10.32 7.69
CA GLY A 430 24.90 -10.03 9.00
C GLY A 430 24.79 -8.56 9.34
N SER A 431 24.56 -8.24 10.60
CA SER A 431 24.45 -6.87 11.09
C SER A 431 25.77 -6.36 11.65
N MET A 432 26.11 -5.10 11.35
CA MET A 432 27.15 -4.35 12.05
C MET A 432 26.54 -3.71 13.29
N ILE A 433 26.91 -4.18 14.47
CA ILE A 433 26.31 -3.80 15.75
C ILE A 433 27.26 -2.90 16.51
N SER A 434 26.81 -1.71 16.91
CA SER A 434 27.60 -0.82 17.75
C SER A 434 27.80 -1.44 19.15
N MET A 435 29.05 -1.51 19.59
CA MET A 435 29.43 -1.91 20.94
C MET A 435 29.67 -0.73 21.88
N ALA A 436 29.46 0.50 21.41
CA ALA A 436 29.73 1.71 22.17
C ALA A 436 28.61 2.74 21.96
N ALA A 437 28.42 3.59 22.98
CA ALA A 437 27.57 4.78 22.88
C ALA A 437 28.42 6.02 22.62
N GLY A 438 27.92 6.95 21.79
CA GLY A 438 28.61 8.20 21.49
C GLY A 438 28.33 8.67 20.06
N LYS A 439 29.19 9.54 19.52
CA LYS A 439 29.08 10.01 18.13
C LYS A 439 30.00 9.21 17.21
N ALA A 440 29.45 8.76 16.09
CA ALA A 440 30.22 8.06 15.07
C ALA A 440 31.26 9.00 14.45
N LEU A 441 32.49 8.50 14.31
CA LEU A 441 33.61 9.25 13.75
C LEU A 441 33.94 8.79 12.32
N GLY A 442 34.22 9.75 11.43
CA GLY A 442 34.54 9.48 10.03
C GLY A 442 35.67 8.47 9.85
N PHE A 443 36.70 8.51 10.71
CA PHE A 443 37.80 7.56 10.67
C PHE A 443 37.37 6.10 10.94
N SER A 444 36.48 5.88 11.90
CA SER A 444 35.94 4.55 12.17
C SER A 444 35.06 4.05 11.03
N LEU A 445 34.15 4.93 10.51
CA LEU A 445 33.26 4.59 9.43
C LEU A 445 34.01 4.27 8.13
N TRP A 446 35.11 4.97 7.87
CA TRP A 446 36.00 4.70 6.73
C TRP A 446 36.56 3.26 6.76
N GLY A 447 36.97 2.78 7.90
CA GLY A 447 37.42 1.39 8.04
C GLY A 447 36.32 0.35 8.05
N LEU A 448 35.06 0.76 8.26
CA LEU A 448 33.88 -0.14 8.28
C LEU A 448 33.21 -0.26 6.91
N GLN A 449 33.25 0.76 6.06
CA GLN A 449 32.61 0.74 4.74
C GLN A 449 33.15 -0.37 3.82
N ASP A 450 34.40 -0.79 3.96
CA ASP A 450 35.00 -1.90 3.20
C ASP A 450 34.42 -3.27 3.60
N ARG A 451 33.73 -3.34 4.74
CA ARG A 451 33.14 -4.58 5.28
C ARG A 451 31.68 -4.75 4.97
N GLY A 452 31.04 -3.70 4.44
CA GLY A 452 29.62 -3.73 4.07
C GLY A 452 29.00 -2.34 3.92
N THR A 453 27.69 -2.29 3.93
CA THR A 453 26.90 -1.06 3.73
C THR A 453 26.59 -0.41 5.06
N LEU A 454 26.91 0.87 5.22
CA LEU A 454 26.63 1.65 6.43
C LEU A 454 25.26 2.33 6.32
N TYR A 455 24.53 2.41 7.45
CA TYR A 455 23.24 3.12 7.59
C TYR A 455 23.40 4.51 8.20
N ILE A 456 24.58 4.82 8.74
CA ILE A 456 24.87 6.07 9.45
C ILE A 456 26.04 6.81 8.82
N GLY A 457 26.01 8.13 8.94
CA GLY A 457 27.12 9.01 8.59
C GLY A 457 27.94 9.47 9.79
N PRO A 458 29.02 10.24 9.56
CA PRO A 458 29.78 10.88 10.62
C PRO A 458 28.89 11.76 11.51
N THR A 459 29.24 11.89 12.78
CA THR A 459 28.52 12.65 13.82
C THR A 459 27.18 12.10 14.28
N THR A 460 26.68 11.01 13.66
CA THR A 460 25.46 10.33 14.10
C THR A 460 25.66 9.78 15.52
N GLU A 461 24.72 10.06 16.41
CA GLU A 461 24.69 9.47 17.74
C GLU A 461 24.32 7.99 17.66
N VAL A 462 25.07 7.15 18.38
CA VAL A 462 24.86 5.70 18.45
C VAL A 462 24.83 5.23 19.90
N TYR A 463 24.24 4.07 20.13
CA TYR A 463 24.25 3.39 21.42
C TYR A 463 24.62 1.91 21.24
N GLU A 464 24.99 1.24 22.33
CA GLU A 464 25.28 -0.19 22.35
C GLU A 464 24.07 -1.01 21.88
N GLY A 465 24.26 -1.92 20.92
CA GLY A 465 23.20 -2.73 20.33
C GLY A 465 22.49 -2.08 19.14
N MET A 466 22.78 -0.83 18.79
CA MET A 466 22.28 -0.20 17.57
C MET A 466 22.93 -0.86 16.34
N VAL A 467 22.11 -1.19 15.34
CA VAL A 467 22.59 -1.72 14.04
C VAL A 467 22.94 -0.53 13.14
N ILE A 468 24.18 -0.43 12.76
CA ILE A 468 24.73 0.71 12.00
C ILE A 468 25.06 0.38 10.55
N GLY A 469 24.81 -0.85 10.12
CA GLY A 469 25.05 -1.32 8.77
C GLY A 469 24.90 -2.82 8.62
N ASN A 470 25.05 -3.30 7.39
CA ASN A 470 25.06 -4.72 7.04
C ASN A 470 26.46 -5.14 6.59
N THR A 471 26.86 -6.36 6.95
CA THR A 471 28.11 -6.96 6.49
C THR A 471 27.95 -7.60 5.11
N SER A 472 28.98 -7.51 4.27
CA SER A 472 28.98 -8.15 2.94
C SER A 472 29.05 -9.68 2.98
N LYS A 473 29.54 -10.26 4.09
CA LYS A 473 29.75 -11.72 4.26
C LYS A 473 28.62 -12.46 4.97
N GLY A 474 27.59 -11.74 5.44
CA GLY A 474 26.43 -12.35 6.12
C GLY A 474 26.66 -12.72 7.60
N GLU A 475 27.84 -12.50 8.17
CA GLU A 475 28.12 -12.73 9.59
C GLU A 475 27.90 -11.45 10.42
N GLU A 476 27.34 -11.60 11.62
CA GLU A 476 27.22 -10.48 12.56
C GLU A 476 28.58 -9.99 13.02
N MET A 477 28.71 -8.68 13.17
CA MET A 477 29.97 -8.05 13.60
C MET A 477 29.70 -6.97 14.65
N SER A 478 30.26 -7.14 15.85
CA SER A 478 30.34 -6.07 16.86
C SER A 478 31.45 -5.10 16.51
N VAL A 479 31.12 -3.82 16.36
CA VAL A 479 32.02 -2.76 15.90
C VAL A 479 31.99 -1.53 16.79
N ASN A 480 33.06 -0.76 16.83
CA ASN A 480 33.12 0.51 17.54
C ASN A 480 33.15 1.70 16.56
N PRO A 481 32.02 2.35 16.26
CA PRO A 481 31.99 3.49 15.35
C PRO A 481 32.49 4.80 15.97
N THR A 482 32.77 4.83 17.27
CA THR A 482 33.17 6.03 18.01
C THR A 482 34.68 6.12 18.20
N LYS A 483 35.46 5.16 17.66
CA LYS A 483 36.92 5.10 17.84
C LYS A 483 37.63 6.10 16.93
N GLY A 484 38.35 7.05 17.54
CA GLY A 484 39.18 8.02 16.81
C GLY A 484 40.50 7.43 16.31
N LYS A 485 41.19 8.15 15.43
CA LYS A 485 42.56 7.85 15.02
C LYS A 485 43.47 7.99 16.25
N GLN A 486 44.18 6.94 16.62
CA GLN A 486 45.21 7.06 17.65
C GLN A 486 46.39 7.86 17.06
N LEU A 487 46.72 8.95 17.71
CA LEU A 487 47.93 9.72 17.36
C LEU A 487 49.16 8.88 17.73
N THR A 488 49.88 8.38 16.75
CA THR A 488 51.19 7.79 16.93
C THR A 488 52.22 8.91 16.75
N ASN A 489 53.28 8.89 17.59
CA ASN A 489 54.37 9.88 17.56
C ASN A 489 55.24 9.84 16.28
N MET A 490 54.96 8.97 15.33
CA MET A 490 55.60 8.94 14.03
C MET A 490 54.91 9.92 13.08
N ARG A 491 55.42 11.10 12.90
CA ARG A 491 55.14 11.97 11.78
C ARG A 491 55.72 11.35 10.51
N SER A 492 54.95 10.58 9.76
CA SER A 492 55.23 10.40 8.35
C SER A 492 54.75 11.67 7.64
N SER A 493 55.66 12.42 7.05
CA SER A 493 55.43 13.57 6.18
C SER A 493 54.88 13.11 4.81
N GLY A 494 53.81 12.37 4.79
CA GLY A 494 53.15 11.87 3.60
C GLY A 494 51.65 12.04 3.75
N ALA A 495 51.10 12.84 2.88
CA ALA A 495 49.69 13.05 2.54
C ALA A 495 48.67 12.51 3.56
N ASP A 496 48.05 13.39 4.32
CA ASP A 496 46.72 13.11 4.89
C ASP A 496 45.76 12.96 3.69
N ASP A 497 45.65 11.72 3.18
CA ASP A 497 44.63 11.40 2.20
C ASP A 497 43.28 11.74 2.82
N ALA A 498 42.52 12.57 2.11
CA ALA A 498 41.19 12.94 2.55
C ALA A 498 40.33 11.68 2.71
N ILE A 499 39.71 11.49 3.88
CA ILE A 499 38.82 10.37 4.15
C ILE A 499 37.62 10.52 3.21
N SER A 500 37.50 9.60 2.24
CA SER A 500 36.33 9.49 1.37
C SER A 500 35.37 8.46 1.97
N LEU A 501 34.14 8.90 2.26
CA LEU A 501 33.07 8.04 2.72
C LEU A 501 32.02 7.91 1.63
N SER A 502 31.59 6.68 1.37
CA SER A 502 30.40 6.43 0.56
C SER A 502 29.17 6.96 1.29
N PRO A 503 28.18 7.54 0.56
CA PRO A 503 26.92 7.93 1.18
C PRO A 503 26.29 6.76 1.93
N PRO A 504 25.79 6.97 3.16
CA PRO A 504 25.13 5.91 3.91
C PRO A 504 23.81 5.50 3.21
N PHE A 505 23.46 4.22 3.35
CA PHE A 505 22.15 3.73 2.94
C PHE A 505 21.11 4.27 3.93
N GLU A 506 20.29 5.20 3.47
CA GLU A 506 19.25 5.83 4.29
C GLU A 506 18.16 4.82 4.63
N LEU A 507 17.89 4.60 5.91
CA LEU A 507 16.80 3.77 6.39
C LEU A 507 15.50 4.57 6.34
N THR A 508 14.61 4.20 5.43
CA THR A 508 13.18 4.52 5.50
C THR A 508 12.46 3.41 6.26
N ILE A 509 11.17 3.59 6.57
CA ILE A 509 10.37 2.54 7.22
C ILE A 509 10.36 1.27 6.34
N GLU A 510 10.09 1.40 5.05
CA GLU A 510 10.05 0.29 4.11
C GLU A 510 11.40 -0.44 4.04
N ARG A 511 12.48 0.31 3.84
CA ARG A 511 13.83 -0.26 3.79
C ARG A 511 14.23 -0.91 5.10
N GLY A 512 13.84 -0.32 6.22
CA GLY A 512 14.10 -0.87 7.54
C GLY A 512 13.38 -2.21 7.76
N LEU A 513 12.10 -2.31 7.43
CA LEU A 513 11.32 -3.56 7.51
C LEU A 513 11.90 -4.66 6.62
N GLU A 514 12.45 -4.29 5.45
CA GLU A 514 13.02 -5.23 4.49
C GLU A 514 14.38 -5.79 4.91
N VAL A 515 15.27 -4.95 5.48
CA VAL A 515 16.65 -5.35 5.82
C VAL A 515 16.82 -5.93 7.22
N MET A 516 15.82 -5.74 8.10
CA MET A 516 15.93 -6.16 9.50
C MET A 516 15.96 -7.69 9.66
N ALA A 517 16.72 -8.16 10.62
CA ALA A 517 16.75 -9.55 11.05
C ALA A 517 15.62 -9.86 12.06
N ASP A 518 15.38 -11.15 12.31
CA ASP A 518 14.33 -11.63 13.22
C ASP A 518 14.59 -11.28 14.71
N ASP A 519 15.87 -11.08 15.07
CA ASP A 519 16.32 -10.67 16.41
C ASP A 519 16.48 -9.14 16.55
N GLU A 520 15.89 -8.37 15.63
CA GLU A 520 15.98 -6.91 15.59
C GLU A 520 14.63 -6.24 15.79
N TYR A 521 14.68 -4.96 16.20
CA TYR A 521 13.56 -4.03 16.18
C TYR A 521 13.89 -2.84 15.30
N LEU A 522 12.88 -2.36 14.59
CA LEU A 522 12.93 -1.08 13.87
C LEU A 522 12.34 -0.01 14.78
N GLU A 523 13.18 0.93 15.24
CA GLU A 523 12.74 2.12 15.95
C GLU A 523 12.22 3.15 14.94
N ILE A 524 11.04 3.67 15.21
CA ILE A 524 10.38 4.67 14.38
C ILE A 524 10.02 5.85 15.26
N THR A 525 10.57 7.00 14.93
CA THR A 525 10.34 8.26 15.64
C THR A 525 9.98 9.36 14.64
N PRO A 526 9.43 10.50 15.07
CA PRO A 526 9.14 11.62 14.16
C PRO A 526 10.33 12.09 13.32
N LYS A 527 11.56 11.90 13.82
CA LYS A 527 12.79 12.41 13.18
C LYS A 527 13.71 11.34 12.62
N SER A 528 13.61 10.10 13.10
CA SER A 528 14.61 9.06 12.82
C SER A 528 13.97 7.68 12.64
N VAL A 529 14.59 6.89 11.78
CA VAL A 529 14.35 5.44 11.66
C VAL A 529 15.67 4.75 11.92
N ARG A 530 15.72 3.81 12.89
CA ARG A 530 16.93 3.13 13.32
C ARG A 530 16.67 1.64 13.50
N LEU A 531 17.67 0.82 13.25
CA LEU A 531 17.64 -0.60 13.60
C LEU A 531 18.43 -0.85 14.89
N ARG A 532 17.94 -1.78 15.70
CA ARG A 532 18.64 -2.24 16.90
C ARG A 532 18.41 -3.72 17.17
N LYS A 533 19.32 -4.34 17.89
CA LYS A 533 19.07 -5.68 18.41
C LYS A 533 18.01 -5.67 19.52
N GLN A 534 17.24 -6.74 19.64
CA GLN A 534 16.27 -6.92 20.74
C GLN A 534 16.98 -6.89 22.09
N TYR A 535 18.11 -7.60 22.21
CA TYR A 535 19.02 -7.55 23.36
C TYR A 535 20.20 -6.65 23.02
N LEU A 536 20.34 -5.53 23.72
CA LEU A 536 21.37 -4.53 23.42
C LEU A 536 22.78 -5.02 23.79
N ASN A 537 22.90 -5.72 24.91
CA ASN A 537 24.16 -6.20 25.42
C ASN A 537 24.60 -7.51 24.74
N GLU A 538 25.88 -7.62 24.37
CA GLU A 538 26.45 -8.79 23.70
C GLU A 538 26.30 -10.08 24.52
N THR A 539 26.45 -10.00 25.85
CA THR A 539 26.31 -11.14 26.76
C THR A 539 24.84 -11.67 26.76
N GLU A 540 23.86 -10.78 26.71
CA GLU A 540 22.45 -11.14 26.65
C GLU A 540 22.11 -11.78 25.30
N ARG A 541 22.63 -11.24 24.19
CA ARG A 541 22.49 -11.85 22.85
C ARG A 541 23.06 -13.26 22.82
N ALA A 542 24.27 -13.46 23.40
CA ALA A 542 24.89 -14.78 23.46
C ALA A 542 24.09 -15.79 24.31
N LYS A 543 23.42 -15.33 25.39
CA LYS A 543 22.53 -16.18 26.20
C LYS A 543 21.22 -16.54 25.47
N ALA A 544 20.65 -15.60 24.72
CA ALA A 544 19.42 -15.81 23.97
C ALA A 544 19.59 -16.77 22.77
N LYS A 545 20.80 -16.92 22.24
CA LYS A 545 21.15 -17.87 21.16
C LYS A 545 21.42 -19.30 21.66
N ARG A 546 21.50 -19.53 22.97
CA ARG A 546 21.64 -20.85 23.60
C ARG A 546 20.28 -21.43 24.00
#